data_f4e6579e7c6def4d0629c73f8ce41799
#
_entry.id   f4e6579e7c6def4d0629c73f8ce41799
#
_cell.length_a   1.000
_cell.length_b   1.000
_cell.length_c   1.000
_cell.angle_alpha   90.00
_cell.angle_beta   90.00
_cell.angle_gamma   90.00
#
_symmetry.space_group_name_H-M   'P 1'
#
loop_
_entity.id
_entity.type
_entity.pdbx_description
1 polymer ?
#
loop_
_entity_poly.entity_id
_entity_poly.type
_entity_poly.pdbx_seq_one_letter_code
_entity_poly.pdbx_strand_id
1 'polypeptide(L)'
;MNRLWYEAPAKDWNNALPLGNGFMGAMCFGGNIADRFQLNADSLWYGGFRDRINPDAKENISEIRRLISEGKLSQAEKLANLTMAGIPDYQCHYEPLCDLFIIPESG
;
A
#
# COMPACT_ATOMS: atom_id res chain seq x y z
N MET A 1 -4.23 33.73 4.66
CA MET A 1 -4.18 32.74 3.60
C MET A 1 -2.85 32.00 3.75
N ASN A 2 -2.87 30.70 4.02
CA ASN A 2 -1.64 29.90 4.14
C ASN A 2 -1.07 29.69 2.73
N ARG A 3 0.21 30.04 2.52
CA ARG A 3 0.88 29.92 1.24
C ARG A 3 2.17 29.11 1.42
N LEU A 4 2.35 28.10 0.58
CA LEU A 4 3.62 27.39 0.42
C LEU A 4 4.39 28.03 -0.72
N TRP A 5 5.67 28.28 -0.51
CA TRP A 5 6.55 28.90 -1.50
C TRP A 5 7.85 28.14 -1.62
N TYR A 6 8.25 27.86 -2.87
CA TYR A 6 9.49 27.18 -3.19
C TYR A 6 10.19 27.92 -4.33
N GLU A 7 11.49 28.06 -4.25
CA GLU A 7 12.30 28.82 -5.23
C GLU A 7 12.61 28.01 -6.48
N ALA A 8 12.54 26.67 -6.41
CA ALA A 8 12.86 25.78 -7.51
C ALA A 8 11.94 24.55 -7.51
N PRO A 9 11.73 23.92 -8.70
CA PRO A 9 11.03 22.65 -8.81
C PRO A 9 11.70 21.54 -8.00
N ALA A 10 10.91 20.57 -7.54
CA ALA A 10 11.40 19.39 -6.84
C ALA A 10 12.24 18.52 -7.80
N LYS A 11 13.41 18.06 -7.32
CA LYS A 11 14.28 17.18 -8.09
C LYS A 11 13.98 15.70 -7.89
N ASP A 12 13.45 15.37 -6.72
CA ASP A 12 13.14 14.01 -6.33
C ASP A 12 11.77 13.94 -5.62
N TRP A 13 11.28 12.72 -5.40
CA TRP A 13 9.97 12.45 -4.83
C TRP A 13 9.80 13.04 -3.41
N ASN A 14 10.85 13.01 -2.59
CA ASN A 14 10.75 13.46 -1.20
C ASN A 14 10.62 15.00 -1.09
N ASN A 15 10.99 15.71 -2.13
CA ASN A 15 10.87 17.18 -2.19
C ASN A 15 9.60 17.65 -2.91
N ALA A 16 8.88 16.74 -3.56
CA ALA A 16 7.62 17.05 -4.22
C ALA A 16 6.47 17.29 -3.22
N LEU A 17 5.47 18.07 -3.60
CA LEU A 17 4.35 18.41 -2.75
C LEU A 17 3.21 17.41 -2.90
N PRO A 18 2.72 16.81 -1.82
CA PRO A 18 1.61 15.89 -1.89
C PRO A 18 0.27 16.61 -2.06
N LEU A 19 -0.55 16.12 -2.97
CA LEU A 19 -1.97 16.43 -3.12
C LEU A 19 -2.78 15.14 -3.03
N GLY A 20 -4.03 15.23 -2.59
CA GLY A 20 -4.89 14.06 -2.56
C GLY A 20 -6.32 14.37 -2.15
N ASN A 21 -7.21 13.45 -2.48
CA ASN A 21 -8.63 13.52 -2.17
C ASN A 21 -9.12 12.33 -1.31
N GLY A 22 -8.19 11.54 -0.74
CA GLY A 22 -8.48 10.33 0.02
C GLY A 22 -8.61 9.06 -0.83
N PHE A 23 -8.67 9.18 -2.17
CA PHE A 23 -8.77 8.07 -3.11
C PHE A 23 -7.61 8.08 -4.12
N MET A 24 -7.32 9.25 -4.66
CA MET A 24 -6.16 9.48 -5.52
C MET A 24 -5.17 10.41 -4.84
N GLY A 25 -3.91 10.18 -5.09
CA GLY A 25 -2.81 11.03 -4.66
C GLY A 25 -1.97 11.49 -5.83
N ALA A 26 -1.32 12.63 -5.67
CA ALA A 26 -0.34 13.14 -6.61
C ALA A 26 0.84 13.76 -5.86
N MET A 27 2.05 13.54 -6.38
CA MET A 27 3.23 14.29 -6.00
C MET A 27 3.51 15.32 -7.07
N CYS A 28 3.35 16.61 -6.71
CA CYS A 28 3.59 17.75 -7.59
C CYS A 28 5.06 18.15 -7.53
N PHE A 29 5.75 18.09 -8.64
CA PHE A 29 7.17 18.48 -8.72
C PHE A 29 7.34 19.97 -8.97
N GLY A 30 6.36 20.60 -9.58
CA GLY A 30 6.43 21.98 -10.06
C GLY A 30 7.34 22.12 -11.28
N GLY A 31 7.13 23.15 -12.08
CA GLY A 31 7.98 23.48 -13.22
C GLY A 31 7.42 24.63 -14.04
N ASN A 32 8.29 25.41 -14.64
CA ASN A 32 7.89 26.54 -15.49
C ASN A 32 7.69 26.14 -16.95
N ILE A 33 8.43 25.12 -17.42
CA ILE A 33 8.39 24.64 -18.81
C ILE A 33 7.49 23.40 -18.92
N ALA A 34 7.62 22.49 -17.96
CA ALA A 34 6.77 21.32 -17.85
C ALA A 34 6.53 21.05 -16.35
N ASP A 35 5.28 20.87 -15.97
CA ASP A 35 4.93 20.48 -14.62
C ASP A 35 4.69 18.97 -14.60
N ARG A 36 5.31 18.26 -13.65
CA ARG A 36 5.20 16.81 -13.47
C ARG A 36 4.35 16.50 -12.26
N PHE A 37 3.40 15.61 -12.44
CA PHE A 37 2.58 15.02 -11.39
C PHE A 37 2.74 13.51 -11.42
N GLN A 38 3.29 12.94 -10.36
CA GLN A 38 3.32 11.50 -10.20
C GLN A 38 2.04 11.05 -9.48
N LEU A 39 1.21 10.30 -10.18
CA LEU A 39 -0.13 9.93 -9.74
C LEU A 39 -0.14 8.54 -9.11
N ASN A 40 -1.00 8.40 -8.11
CA ASN A 40 -1.31 7.16 -7.43
C ASN A 40 -2.82 7.01 -7.24
N ALA A 41 -3.31 5.77 -7.27
CA ALA A 41 -4.66 5.40 -6.86
C ALA A 41 -4.58 4.28 -5.83
N ASP A 42 -5.33 4.38 -4.74
CA ASP A 42 -5.25 3.44 -3.61
C ASP A 42 -5.68 2.02 -3.97
N SER A 43 -6.48 1.88 -5.03
CA SER A 43 -6.97 0.60 -5.54
C SER A 43 -6.04 -0.08 -6.55
N LEU A 44 -4.93 0.55 -6.95
CA LEU A 44 -4.04 -0.01 -7.97
C LEU A 44 -3.00 -0.94 -7.35
N TRP A 45 -3.26 -2.25 -7.49
CA TRP A 45 -2.42 -3.31 -6.97
C TRP A 45 -2.15 -4.36 -8.04
N TYR A 46 -0.96 -4.96 -8.00
CA TYR A 46 -0.65 -6.09 -8.86
C TYR A 46 -1.55 -7.29 -8.55
N GLY A 47 -2.16 -7.86 -9.59
CA GLY A 47 -3.00 -9.04 -9.51
C GLY A 47 -4.47 -8.73 -9.22
N GLY A 48 -5.30 -9.78 -9.30
CA GLY A 48 -6.73 -9.73 -9.03
C GLY A 48 -7.09 -10.28 -7.64
N PHE A 49 -8.39 -10.47 -7.45
CA PHE A 49 -8.92 -11.12 -6.25
C PHE A 49 -8.29 -12.51 -6.07
N ARG A 50 -7.83 -12.79 -4.85
CA ARG A 50 -7.35 -14.11 -4.42
C ARG A 50 -8.08 -14.52 -3.16
N ASP A 51 -8.62 -15.73 -3.15
CA ASP A 51 -9.07 -16.34 -1.90
C ASP A 51 -7.82 -16.68 -1.08
N ARG A 52 -7.70 -16.03 0.06
CA ARG A 52 -6.56 -16.19 0.98
C ARG A 52 -6.93 -16.94 2.25
N ILE A 53 -8.11 -17.51 2.29
CA ILE A 53 -8.56 -18.31 3.44
C ILE A 53 -7.70 -19.57 3.50
N ASN A 54 -7.06 -19.78 4.66
CA ASN A 54 -6.34 -21.02 4.89
C ASN A 54 -7.35 -22.14 5.14
N PRO A 55 -7.39 -23.19 4.31
CA PRO A 55 -8.37 -24.26 4.45
C PRO A 55 -8.23 -25.03 5.79
N ASP A 56 -7.03 -25.07 6.35
CA ASP A 56 -6.74 -25.80 7.59
C ASP A 56 -7.17 -25.03 8.85
N ALA A 57 -7.53 -23.73 8.70
CA ALA A 57 -7.86 -22.86 9.84
C ALA A 57 -9.01 -23.44 10.68
N LYS A 58 -10.10 -23.80 10.04
CA LYS A 58 -11.33 -24.27 10.72
C LYS A 58 -11.08 -25.53 11.56
N GLU A 59 -10.33 -26.47 11.02
CA GLU A 59 -10.10 -27.78 11.66
C GLU A 59 -9.17 -27.67 12.86
N ASN A 60 -8.25 -26.70 12.84
CA ASN A 60 -7.22 -26.53 13.87
C ASN A 60 -7.63 -25.60 15.02
N ILE A 61 -8.75 -24.85 14.93
CA ILE A 61 -9.20 -23.94 15.99
C ILE A 61 -9.34 -24.65 17.34
N SER A 62 -9.95 -25.83 17.36
CA SER A 62 -10.21 -26.58 18.60
C SER A 62 -8.90 -27.03 19.26
N GLU A 63 -7.94 -27.45 18.48
CA GLU A 63 -6.64 -27.86 18.99
C GLU A 63 -5.82 -26.67 19.51
N ILE A 64 -5.84 -25.54 18.82
CA ILE A 64 -5.19 -24.31 19.30
C ILE A 64 -5.78 -23.89 20.66
N ARG A 65 -7.11 -23.90 20.80
CA ARG A 65 -7.77 -23.59 22.07
C ARG A 65 -7.39 -24.56 23.18
N ARG A 66 -7.30 -25.85 22.87
CA ARG A 66 -6.87 -26.89 23.82
C ARG A 66 -5.43 -26.63 24.30
N LEU A 67 -4.51 -26.36 23.38
CA LEU A 67 -3.12 -26.04 23.71
C LEU A 67 -3.00 -24.81 24.60
N ILE A 68 -3.79 -23.77 24.33
CA ILE A 68 -3.84 -22.57 25.18
C ILE A 68 -4.32 -22.91 26.57
N SER A 69 -5.42 -23.70 26.69
CA SER A 69 -5.97 -24.08 28.01
C SER A 69 -5.02 -24.94 28.84
N GLU A 70 -4.15 -25.69 28.18
CA GLU A 70 -3.10 -26.50 28.83
C GLU A 70 -1.80 -25.72 29.13
N GLY A 71 -1.76 -24.42 28.81
CA GLY A 71 -0.57 -23.58 29.00
C GLY A 71 0.56 -23.84 28.00
N LYS A 72 0.31 -24.60 26.94
CA LYS A 72 1.28 -24.94 25.88
C LYS A 72 1.36 -23.85 24.81
N LEU A 73 1.64 -22.61 25.24
CA LEU A 73 1.53 -21.41 24.41
C LEU A 73 2.42 -21.46 23.17
N SER A 74 3.66 -21.94 23.29
CA SER A 74 4.59 -22.04 22.14
C SER A 74 4.10 -23.03 21.07
N GLN A 75 3.41 -24.10 21.46
CA GLN A 75 2.85 -25.06 20.52
C GLN A 75 1.59 -24.46 19.86
N ALA A 76 0.75 -23.77 20.62
CA ALA A 76 -0.43 -23.07 20.10
C ALA A 76 -0.03 -22.01 19.07
N GLU A 77 0.99 -21.21 19.35
CA GLU A 77 1.52 -20.18 18.45
C GLU A 77 2.04 -20.77 17.15
N LYS A 78 2.84 -21.84 17.21
CA LYS A 78 3.35 -22.51 16.02
C LYS A 78 2.22 -23.05 15.14
N LEU A 79 1.22 -23.70 15.76
CA LEU A 79 0.08 -24.22 15.03
C LEU A 79 -0.77 -23.09 14.43
N ALA A 80 -0.99 -22.01 15.18
CA ALA A 80 -1.71 -20.84 14.70
C ALA A 80 -1.02 -20.17 13.51
N ASN A 81 0.31 -20.00 13.55
CA ASN A 81 1.06 -19.42 12.45
C ASN A 81 0.97 -20.27 11.17
N LEU A 82 0.91 -21.57 11.28
CA LEU A 82 0.78 -22.47 10.14
C LEU A 82 -0.64 -22.50 9.55
N THR A 83 -1.66 -22.43 10.42
CA THR A 83 -3.05 -22.73 9.99
C THR A 83 -3.96 -21.52 9.94
N MET A 84 -3.63 -20.42 10.64
CA MET A 84 -4.46 -19.21 10.70
C MET A 84 -3.97 -18.10 9.78
N ALA A 85 -2.72 -18.16 9.29
CA ALA A 85 -2.20 -17.22 8.31
C ALA A 85 -2.87 -17.42 6.95
N GLY A 86 -3.08 -16.33 6.22
CA GLY A 86 -3.58 -16.39 4.84
C GLY A 86 -2.61 -17.07 3.90
N ILE A 87 -3.11 -17.64 2.81
CA ILE A 87 -2.30 -18.30 1.77
C ILE A 87 -2.48 -17.56 0.43
N PRO A 88 -1.41 -17.06 -0.19
CA PRO A 88 -0.05 -16.92 0.34
C PRO A 88 0.02 -15.88 1.46
N ASP A 89 1.03 -15.94 2.30
CA ASP A 89 1.26 -15.08 3.46
C ASP A 89 1.77 -13.67 3.12
N TYR A 90 2.04 -13.40 1.84
CA TYR A 90 2.47 -12.08 1.35
C TYR A 90 1.34 -11.30 0.68
N GLN A 91 1.41 -9.99 0.72
CA GLN A 91 0.51 -9.10 0.01
C GLN A 91 0.92 -8.92 -1.46
N CYS A 92 -0.08 -8.65 -2.33
CA CYS A 92 0.21 -8.11 -3.64
C CYS A 92 0.89 -6.74 -3.47
N HIS A 93 1.84 -6.43 -4.35
CA HIS A 93 2.52 -5.13 -4.29
C HIS A 93 1.65 -4.03 -4.91
N TYR A 94 1.79 -2.86 -4.35
CA TYR A 94 1.18 -1.64 -4.84
C TYR A 94 1.92 -1.16 -6.10
N GLU A 95 1.18 -0.60 -7.06
CA GLU A 95 1.76 -0.06 -8.28
C GLU A 95 1.47 1.43 -8.43
N PRO A 96 2.45 2.22 -8.91
CA PRO A 96 2.20 3.62 -9.27
C PRO A 96 1.28 3.69 -10.49
N LEU A 97 0.42 4.71 -10.54
CA LEU A 97 -0.51 4.87 -11.65
C LEU A 97 0.20 5.35 -12.92
N CYS A 98 0.74 6.55 -12.90
CA CYS A 98 1.48 7.15 -14.03
C CYS A 98 2.13 8.47 -13.64
N ASP A 99 2.98 8.99 -14.52
CA ASP A 99 3.41 10.37 -14.52
C ASP A 99 2.59 11.18 -15.54
N LEU A 100 1.99 12.27 -15.08
CA LEU A 100 1.30 13.25 -15.92
C LEU A 100 2.21 14.47 -16.10
N PHE A 101 2.38 14.91 -17.35
CA PHE A 101 3.12 16.12 -17.67
C PHE A 101 2.18 17.17 -18.25
N ILE A 102 2.19 18.37 -17.69
CA ILE A 102 1.49 19.53 -18.23
C ILE A 102 2.53 20.46 -18.85
N ILE A 103 2.46 20.61 -20.16
CA ILE A 103 3.39 21.45 -20.93
C ILE A 103 2.55 22.59 -21.52
N PRO A 104 2.72 23.85 -21.01
CA PRO A 104 2.00 24.98 -21.60
C PRO A 104 2.47 25.23 -23.03
N GLU A 105 1.55 25.53 -23.93
CA GLU A 105 1.89 25.97 -25.26
C GLU A 105 2.60 27.33 -25.15
N SER A 106 3.78 27.42 -25.78
CA SER A 106 4.46 28.72 -25.92
C SER A 106 3.63 29.60 -26.85
N GLY A 107 2.96 30.62 -26.31
CA GLY A 107 2.30 31.68 -27.05
C GLY A 107 3.33 32.60 -27.74
#